data_31ed97fc3f379f7f63455a7558a9aa33
#
_entry.id   31ed97fc3f379f7f63455a7558a9aa33
#
_cell.length_a   1.000
_cell.length_b   1.000
_cell.length_c   1.000
_cell.angle_alpha   90.00
_cell.angle_beta   90.00
_cell.angle_gamma   90.00
#
_symmetry.space_group_name_H-M   'P 1'
#
loop_
_entity.id
_entity.type
_entity.pdbx_description
1 polymer ?
#
loop_
_entity_poly.entity_id
_entity_poly.type
_entity_poly.pdbx_seq_one_letter_code
_entity_poly.pdbx_strand_id
1 'polypeptide(L)'
;MSLRIDSSHRRYNPLLDEWVLTSPQRLERPWQGRIDEGAKNDRATYDPECYLCPGNTRASGKVNPGYTSTYAFDNDFPAFTSSSPIDGPQPSRLLRTEGVVGTCRVLCFSPRHDLALSRMTASGVRAVVDAWSEETERATRHDAVRYVQIFENRGELMGCSNPHPHCQLWAVNHVPTIPARKQTTQRLYYKTHGRDLLGDYLDVELTEGERIVSANEGWVALVPFWAVWPF
;
A
#
# COMPACT_ATOMS: atom_id res chain seq x y z
N MET A 1 -1.72 32.68 1.93
CA MET A 1 -1.54 33.19 0.55
C MET A 1 -1.31 31.99 -0.35
N SER A 2 -2.30 31.62 -1.17
CA SER A 2 -2.23 30.43 -2.01
C SER A 2 -1.11 30.55 -3.04
N LEU A 3 -0.16 29.61 -3.04
CA LEU A 3 0.88 29.49 -4.08
C LEU A 3 0.24 28.92 -5.37
N ARG A 4 -0.51 29.74 -6.10
CA ARG A 4 -0.90 29.40 -7.48
C ARG A 4 0.32 29.48 -8.38
N ILE A 5 0.90 28.33 -8.69
CA ILE A 5 2.06 28.24 -9.57
C ILE A 5 1.57 27.67 -10.91
N ASP A 6 1.33 28.54 -11.88
CA ASP A 6 0.84 28.19 -13.22
C ASP A 6 1.97 27.79 -14.19
N SER A 7 3.20 27.83 -13.75
CA SER A 7 4.39 27.48 -14.52
C SER A 7 5.03 26.16 -14.05
N SER A 8 5.87 25.57 -14.87
CA SER A 8 6.63 24.38 -14.50
C SER A 8 7.53 24.66 -13.29
N HIS A 9 7.45 23.83 -12.27
CA HIS A 9 8.18 23.99 -11.03
C HIS A 9 8.51 22.62 -10.42
N ARG A 10 9.34 22.61 -9.37
CA ARG A 10 9.59 21.42 -8.58
C ARG A 10 9.04 21.58 -7.17
N ARG A 11 8.48 20.51 -6.64
CA ARG A 11 8.01 20.40 -5.25
C ARG A 11 8.93 19.47 -4.49
N TYR A 12 9.43 19.90 -3.36
CA TYR A 12 10.32 19.10 -2.54
C TYR A 12 9.54 18.11 -1.68
N ASN A 13 9.96 16.86 -1.69
CA ASN A 13 9.46 15.78 -0.85
C ASN A 13 10.44 15.54 0.31
N PRO A 14 10.17 16.06 1.52
CA PRO A 14 11.08 15.94 2.65
C PRO A 14 11.19 14.52 3.21
N LEU A 15 10.21 13.64 2.93
CA LEU A 15 10.27 12.25 3.35
C LEU A 15 11.28 11.43 2.56
N LEU A 16 11.54 11.77 1.30
CA LEU A 16 12.44 11.03 0.42
C LEU A 16 13.68 11.81 0.03
N ASP A 17 13.79 13.08 0.47
CA ASP A 17 14.86 14.02 0.06
C ASP A 17 14.97 14.08 -1.47
N GLU A 18 13.84 14.34 -2.14
CA GLU A 18 13.76 14.39 -3.60
C GLU A 18 12.83 15.48 -4.10
N TRP A 19 12.98 15.84 -5.36
CA TRP A 19 12.17 16.84 -6.03
C TRP A 19 11.23 16.20 -7.05
N VAL A 20 9.95 16.56 -6.97
CA VAL A 20 8.91 16.15 -7.92
C VAL A 20 8.68 17.29 -8.92
N LEU A 21 8.83 17.02 -10.23
CA LEU A 21 8.54 17.97 -11.28
C LEU A 21 7.03 18.08 -11.51
N THR A 22 6.50 19.28 -11.44
CA THR A 22 5.12 19.60 -11.74
C THR A 22 5.07 20.52 -12.97
N SER A 23 4.25 20.17 -13.95
CA SER A 23 4.13 20.92 -15.21
C SER A 23 2.65 21.09 -15.59
N PRO A 24 1.97 22.15 -15.11
CA PRO A 24 0.55 22.38 -15.37
C PRO A 24 0.20 22.43 -16.86
N GLN A 25 1.09 23.00 -17.68
CA GLN A 25 0.86 23.13 -19.13
C GLN A 25 0.66 21.79 -19.85
N ARG A 26 1.11 20.67 -19.26
CA ARG A 26 0.92 19.35 -19.85
C ARG A 26 -0.53 18.82 -19.71
N LEU A 27 -1.35 19.45 -18.89
CA LEU A 27 -2.78 19.12 -18.80
C LEU A 27 -3.54 19.44 -20.09
N GLU A 28 -3.05 20.40 -20.90
CA GLU A 28 -3.64 20.78 -22.18
C GLU A 28 -3.25 19.85 -23.34
N ARG A 29 -2.36 18.89 -23.06
CA ARG A 29 -1.90 17.94 -24.08
C ARG A 29 -3.06 17.03 -24.51
N PRO A 30 -3.38 16.92 -25.84
CA PRO A 30 -4.35 15.95 -26.32
C PRO A 30 -3.97 14.54 -25.89
N TRP A 31 -4.88 13.85 -25.21
CA TRP A 31 -4.66 12.47 -24.78
C TRP A 31 -5.13 11.52 -25.86
N GLN A 32 -4.20 10.75 -26.41
CA GLN A 32 -4.47 9.69 -27.42
C GLN A 32 -4.17 8.28 -26.86
N GLY A 33 -3.86 8.18 -25.59
CA GLY A 33 -3.64 6.91 -24.93
C GLY A 33 -4.94 6.22 -24.51
N ARG A 34 -4.81 5.03 -23.92
CA ARG A 34 -5.95 4.27 -23.39
C ARG A 34 -6.66 5.09 -22.32
N ILE A 35 -7.96 5.21 -22.45
CA ILE A 35 -8.87 5.72 -21.41
C ILE A 35 -9.49 4.50 -20.75
N ASP A 36 -9.30 4.34 -19.45
CA ASP A 36 -9.99 3.34 -18.67
C ASP A 36 -11.30 3.96 -18.18
N GLU A 37 -12.42 3.53 -18.73
CA GLU A 37 -13.76 4.00 -18.34
C GLU A 37 -14.15 3.61 -16.91
N GLY A 38 -13.24 2.97 -16.18
CA GLY A 38 -13.49 2.36 -14.88
C GLY A 38 -14.23 1.04 -15.02
N ALA A 39 -13.94 0.10 -14.15
CA ALA A 39 -14.60 -1.20 -14.17
C ALA A 39 -16.12 -1.01 -13.96
N LYS A 40 -16.93 -1.33 -14.97
CA LYS A 40 -18.38 -1.45 -14.82
C LYS A 40 -18.64 -2.42 -13.66
N ASN A 41 -19.55 -2.05 -12.80
CA ASN A 41 -19.82 -2.79 -11.56
C ASN A 41 -20.79 -3.96 -11.79
N ASP A 42 -20.60 -4.71 -12.88
CA ASP A 42 -21.46 -5.82 -13.28
C ASP A 42 -20.95 -7.18 -12.75
N ARG A 43 -20.07 -7.15 -11.74
CA ARG A 43 -19.55 -8.39 -11.14
C ARG A 43 -20.62 -9.06 -10.31
N ALA A 44 -20.68 -10.38 -10.40
CA ALA A 44 -21.51 -11.20 -9.51
C ALA A 44 -21.03 -11.08 -8.05
N THR A 45 -21.94 -11.19 -7.10
CA THR A 45 -21.61 -11.19 -5.66
C THR A 45 -20.78 -12.40 -5.24
N TYR A 46 -20.83 -13.47 -6.01
CA TYR A 46 -20.09 -14.71 -5.86
C TYR A 46 -19.72 -15.24 -7.26
N ASP A 47 -18.50 -15.72 -7.41
CA ASP A 47 -18.03 -16.32 -8.65
C ASP A 47 -17.53 -17.75 -8.34
N PRO A 48 -18.16 -18.81 -8.91
CA PRO A 48 -17.77 -20.19 -8.67
C PRO A 48 -16.36 -20.53 -9.20
N GLU A 49 -15.84 -19.77 -10.18
CA GLU A 49 -14.51 -19.96 -10.74
C GLU A 49 -13.42 -19.16 -9.97
N CYS A 50 -13.83 -18.26 -9.09
CA CYS A 50 -12.89 -17.46 -8.31
C CYS A 50 -12.28 -18.27 -7.16
N TYR A 51 -10.99 -18.53 -7.21
CA TYR A 51 -10.26 -19.26 -6.16
C TYR A 51 -10.16 -18.53 -4.80
N LEU A 52 -10.65 -17.29 -4.70
CA LEU A 52 -10.72 -16.55 -3.44
C LEU A 52 -12.13 -16.54 -2.81
N CYS A 53 -13.18 -16.84 -3.56
CA CYS A 53 -14.54 -16.89 -3.01
C CYS A 53 -14.69 -17.98 -1.92
N PRO A 54 -15.59 -17.77 -0.94
CA PRO A 54 -15.88 -18.78 0.10
C PRO A 54 -16.25 -20.14 -0.49
N GLY A 55 -15.71 -21.22 0.07
CA GLY A 55 -15.98 -22.59 -0.34
C GLY A 55 -15.26 -23.06 -1.60
N ASN A 56 -14.64 -22.18 -2.36
CA ASN A 56 -13.91 -22.55 -3.58
C ASN A 56 -12.51 -23.09 -3.28
N THR A 57 -11.97 -23.84 -4.25
CA THR A 57 -10.64 -24.45 -4.14
C THR A 57 -9.59 -23.46 -4.65
N ARG A 58 -8.55 -23.23 -3.86
CA ARG A 58 -7.39 -22.41 -4.22
C ARG A 58 -6.42 -23.16 -5.13
N ALA A 59 -5.48 -22.43 -5.71
CA ALA A 59 -4.45 -22.97 -6.59
C ALA A 59 -3.57 -24.06 -5.91
N SER A 60 -3.41 -24.00 -4.58
CA SER A 60 -2.74 -25.02 -3.78
C SER A 60 -3.57 -26.30 -3.58
N GLY A 61 -4.79 -26.37 -4.06
CA GLY A 61 -5.73 -27.47 -3.81
C GLY A 61 -6.47 -27.40 -2.46
N LYS A 62 -6.18 -26.39 -1.62
CA LYS A 62 -6.89 -26.18 -0.35
C LYS A 62 -8.24 -25.51 -0.61
N VAL A 63 -9.27 -25.96 0.09
CA VAL A 63 -10.63 -25.36 0.02
C VAL A 63 -10.73 -24.21 1.01
N ASN A 64 -11.23 -23.06 0.58
CA ASN A 64 -11.52 -21.96 1.48
C ASN A 64 -12.68 -22.33 2.41
N PRO A 65 -12.66 -21.92 3.67
CA PRO A 65 -13.85 -22.02 4.51
C PRO A 65 -14.99 -21.20 3.95
N GLY A 66 -16.22 -21.46 4.40
CA GLY A 66 -17.38 -20.61 4.12
C GLY A 66 -17.33 -19.32 4.94
N TYR A 67 -16.31 -18.49 4.74
CA TYR A 67 -16.11 -17.27 5.53
C TYR A 67 -17.20 -16.23 5.22
N THR A 68 -17.62 -15.51 6.25
CA THR A 68 -18.69 -14.50 6.21
C THR A 68 -18.23 -13.08 6.47
N SER A 69 -16.93 -12.90 6.74
CA SER A 69 -16.27 -11.62 6.98
C SER A 69 -14.91 -11.63 6.27
N THR A 70 -13.86 -11.10 6.88
CA THR A 70 -12.49 -11.18 6.38
C THR A 70 -11.95 -12.61 6.46
N TYR A 71 -11.02 -12.95 5.56
CA TYR A 71 -10.36 -14.25 5.57
C TYR A 71 -8.88 -14.13 5.18
N ALA A 72 -7.99 -14.53 6.07
CA ALA A 72 -6.55 -14.48 5.87
C ALA A 72 -5.93 -15.88 5.73
N PHE A 73 -4.99 -16.06 4.80
CA PHE A 73 -4.31 -17.34 4.56
C PHE A 73 -2.90 -17.11 4.01
N ASP A 74 -2.06 -18.15 4.09
CA ASP A 74 -0.72 -18.10 3.49
C ASP A 74 -0.82 -18.07 1.97
N ASN A 75 -0.09 -17.16 1.33
CA ASN A 75 -0.12 -17.04 -0.13
C ASN A 75 0.34 -18.35 -0.77
N ASP A 76 -0.46 -18.87 -1.70
CA ASP A 76 -0.14 -20.12 -2.42
C ASP A 76 1.09 -19.98 -3.33
N PHE A 77 1.43 -18.73 -3.73
CA PHE A 77 2.61 -18.37 -4.52
C PHE A 77 3.40 -17.26 -3.81
N PRO A 78 4.06 -17.57 -2.68
CA PRO A 78 4.74 -16.56 -1.90
C PRO A 78 5.98 -16.04 -2.63
N ALA A 79 6.23 -14.72 -2.58
CA ALA A 79 7.41 -14.10 -3.16
C ALA A 79 8.70 -14.50 -2.43
N PHE A 80 8.60 -14.92 -1.17
CA PHE A 80 9.68 -15.42 -0.32
C PHE A 80 9.11 -16.34 0.77
N THR A 81 9.96 -17.12 1.38
CA THR A 81 9.59 -18.14 2.38
C THR A 81 10.31 -17.90 3.71
N SER A 82 10.04 -18.75 4.70
CA SER A 82 10.69 -18.68 6.01
C SER A 82 12.17 -19.10 5.99
N SER A 83 12.69 -19.57 4.86
CA SER A 83 14.10 -19.92 4.67
C SER A 83 14.67 -19.21 3.43
N SER A 84 15.93 -18.79 3.52
CA SER A 84 16.68 -18.25 2.39
C SER A 84 17.91 -19.13 2.12
N PRO A 85 18.05 -19.68 0.91
CA PRO A 85 19.21 -20.49 0.56
C PRO A 85 20.43 -19.66 0.11
N ILE A 86 20.34 -18.31 0.15
CA ILE A 86 21.45 -17.46 -0.33
C ILE A 86 22.46 -17.29 0.79
N ASP A 87 23.41 -18.23 0.84
CA ASP A 87 24.63 -18.15 1.64
C ASP A 87 25.84 -18.24 0.72
N GLY A 88 26.76 -17.28 0.86
CA GLY A 88 28.01 -17.34 0.10
C GLY A 88 28.67 -15.98 -0.10
N PRO A 89 29.93 -15.97 -0.55
CA PRO A 89 30.65 -14.73 -0.81
C PRO A 89 30.04 -13.96 -1.96
N GLN A 90 29.95 -12.64 -1.81
CA GLN A 90 29.50 -11.76 -2.88
C GLN A 90 30.54 -11.75 -4.02
N PRO A 91 30.12 -11.90 -5.28
CA PRO A 91 31.06 -11.96 -6.42
C PRO A 91 31.80 -10.65 -6.64
N SER A 92 31.24 -9.51 -6.24
CA SER A 92 31.92 -8.21 -6.25
C SER A 92 31.18 -7.20 -5.38
N ARG A 93 31.78 -6.01 -5.19
CA ARG A 93 31.11 -4.88 -4.50
C ARG A 93 29.89 -4.35 -5.26
N LEU A 94 29.80 -4.60 -6.56
CA LEU A 94 28.73 -4.12 -7.44
C LEU A 94 27.64 -5.17 -7.65
N LEU A 95 27.94 -6.44 -7.43
CA LEU A 95 27.02 -7.57 -7.63
C LEU A 95 26.67 -8.16 -6.25
N ARG A 96 25.87 -7.42 -5.50
CA ARG A 96 25.47 -7.78 -4.13
C ARG A 96 24.09 -8.44 -4.12
N THR A 97 23.97 -9.52 -3.38
CA THR A 97 22.68 -10.21 -3.12
C THR A 97 22.54 -10.44 -1.61
N GLU A 98 21.32 -10.38 -1.13
CA GLU A 98 20.96 -10.68 0.27
C GLU A 98 19.75 -11.60 0.29
N GLY A 99 19.76 -12.59 1.17
CA GLY A 99 18.63 -13.49 1.35
C GLY A 99 17.45 -12.79 2.01
N VAL A 100 16.25 -12.97 1.44
CA VAL A 100 15.01 -12.48 2.03
C VAL A 100 14.29 -13.64 2.71
N VAL A 101 14.01 -13.46 4.00
CA VAL A 101 13.26 -14.41 4.82
C VAL A 101 12.01 -13.71 5.34
N GLY A 102 10.89 -14.43 5.33
CA GLY A 102 9.65 -13.88 5.85
C GLY A 102 8.41 -14.69 5.46
N THR A 103 7.26 -14.06 5.53
CA THR A 103 5.97 -14.66 5.19
C THR A 103 5.17 -13.75 4.27
N CYS A 104 4.46 -14.38 3.32
CA CYS A 104 3.51 -13.72 2.44
C CYS A 104 2.11 -14.23 2.76
N ARG A 105 1.20 -13.31 3.09
CA ARG A 105 -0.21 -13.62 3.38
C ARG A 105 -1.11 -12.93 2.39
N VAL A 106 -2.28 -13.52 2.14
CA VAL A 106 -3.41 -12.91 1.43
C VAL A 106 -4.54 -12.70 2.44
N LEU A 107 -5.20 -11.55 2.38
CA LEU A 107 -6.37 -11.24 3.20
C LEU A 107 -7.50 -10.78 2.29
N CYS A 108 -8.55 -11.58 2.17
CA CYS A 108 -9.80 -11.20 1.52
C CYS A 108 -10.61 -10.29 2.43
N PHE A 109 -11.10 -9.17 1.88
CA PHE A 109 -11.80 -8.15 2.66
C PHE A 109 -13.24 -8.53 2.98
N SER A 110 -13.85 -9.35 2.14
CA SER A 110 -15.26 -9.70 2.20
C SER A 110 -15.49 -11.02 1.48
N PRO A 111 -16.53 -11.80 1.84
CA PRO A 111 -16.98 -12.94 1.04
C PRO A 111 -17.53 -12.53 -0.33
N ARG A 112 -17.90 -11.27 -0.52
CA ARG A 112 -18.50 -10.74 -1.75
C ARG A 112 -17.42 -10.39 -2.78
N HIS A 113 -17.55 -11.00 -3.97
CA HIS A 113 -16.62 -10.83 -5.08
C HIS A 113 -16.71 -9.46 -5.75
N ASP A 114 -17.86 -8.80 -5.67
CA ASP A 114 -18.16 -7.53 -6.37
C ASP A 114 -17.75 -6.26 -5.60
N LEU A 115 -17.30 -6.39 -4.35
CA LEU A 115 -16.99 -5.23 -3.51
C LEU A 115 -15.59 -4.68 -3.76
N ALA A 116 -15.41 -3.45 -3.30
CA ALA A 116 -14.12 -2.80 -3.09
C ALA A 116 -14.19 -2.05 -1.76
N LEU A 117 -13.06 -1.74 -1.12
CA LEU A 117 -13.02 -1.00 0.16
C LEU A 117 -13.90 0.26 0.14
N SER A 118 -13.87 1.02 -0.96
CA SER A 118 -14.66 2.24 -1.12
C SER A 118 -16.18 2.04 -1.18
N ARG A 119 -16.65 0.80 -1.30
CA ARG A 119 -18.07 0.43 -1.38
C ARG A 119 -18.53 -0.40 -0.17
N MET A 120 -17.64 -0.70 0.74
CA MET A 120 -17.97 -1.42 1.96
C MET A 120 -18.63 -0.48 2.96
N THR A 121 -19.45 -1.03 3.84
CA THR A 121 -19.96 -0.29 5.00
C THR A 121 -18.83 0.06 5.96
N ALA A 122 -19.03 1.06 6.80
CA ALA A 122 -18.04 1.42 7.82
C ALA A 122 -17.68 0.23 8.74
N SER A 123 -18.67 -0.61 9.10
CA SER A 123 -18.41 -1.84 9.88
C SER A 123 -17.58 -2.87 9.09
N GLY A 124 -17.79 -2.99 7.78
CA GLY A 124 -16.99 -3.86 6.91
C GLY A 124 -15.54 -3.37 6.81
N VAL A 125 -15.33 -2.06 6.61
CA VAL A 125 -13.99 -1.46 6.61
C VAL A 125 -13.32 -1.65 7.97
N ARG A 126 -14.06 -1.48 9.06
CA ARG A 126 -13.55 -1.73 10.42
C ARG A 126 -13.04 -3.16 10.58
N ALA A 127 -13.80 -4.16 10.12
CA ALA A 127 -13.37 -5.56 10.18
C ALA A 127 -12.08 -5.80 9.39
N VAL A 128 -11.90 -5.12 8.25
CA VAL A 128 -10.64 -5.19 7.49
C VAL A 128 -9.47 -4.57 8.27
N VAL A 129 -9.66 -3.41 8.90
CA VAL A 129 -8.64 -2.75 9.71
C VAL A 129 -8.25 -3.60 10.91
N ASP A 130 -9.24 -4.19 11.60
CA ASP A 130 -9.00 -5.09 12.73
C ASP A 130 -8.19 -6.33 12.27
N ALA A 131 -8.53 -6.92 11.11
CA ALA A 131 -7.77 -8.04 10.54
C ALA A 131 -6.34 -7.65 10.12
N TRP A 132 -6.12 -6.42 9.60
CA TRP A 132 -4.76 -5.92 9.33
C TRP A 132 -3.93 -5.81 10.62
N SER A 133 -4.55 -5.33 11.70
CA SER A 133 -3.90 -5.22 13.00
C SER A 133 -3.52 -6.58 13.57
N GLU A 134 -4.44 -7.54 13.55
CA GLU A 134 -4.22 -8.92 14.01
C GLU A 134 -3.11 -9.62 13.20
N GLU A 135 -3.15 -9.53 11.87
CA GLU A 135 -2.13 -10.14 11.02
C GLU A 135 -0.75 -9.47 11.18
N THR A 136 -0.71 -8.16 11.41
CA THR A 136 0.53 -7.43 11.70
C THR A 136 1.10 -7.86 13.06
N GLU A 137 0.28 -7.91 14.09
CA GLU A 137 0.69 -8.39 15.42
C GLU A 137 1.20 -9.82 15.35
N ARG A 138 0.48 -10.70 14.64
CA ARG A 138 0.91 -12.09 14.44
C ARG A 138 2.28 -12.18 13.74
N ALA A 139 2.50 -11.38 12.70
CA ALA A 139 3.75 -11.38 11.95
C ALA A 139 4.91 -10.85 12.79
N THR A 140 4.69 -9.79 13.59
CA THR A 140 5.73 -9.16 14.41
C THR A 140 6.12 -9.96 15.66
N ARG A 141 5.36 -10.99 16.04
CA ARG A 141 5.79 -11.96 17.08
C ARG A 141 6.98 -12.79 16.66
N HIS A 142 7.30 -12.83 15.37
CA HIS A 142 8.46 -13.56 14.87
C HIS A 142 9.71 -12.66 14.93
N ASP A 143 10.71 -13.05 15.72
CA ASP A 143 11.91 -12.23 16.02
C ASP A 143 12.70 -11.79 14.79
N ALA A 144 12.64 -12.54 13.70
CA ALA A 144 13.31 -12.19 12.45
C ALA A 144 12.60 -11.07 11.67
N VAL A 145 11.33 -10.78 11.93
CA VAL A 145 10.57 -9.74 11.19
C VAL A 145 11.03 -8.35 11.60
N ARG A 146 11.38 -7.54 10.62
CA ARG A 146 11.80 -6.13 10.78
C ARG A 146 10.84 -5.15 10.14
N TYR A 147 10.01 -5.61 9.21
CA TYR A 147 9.05 -4.76 8.53
C TYR A 147 7.84 -5.58 8.04
N VAL A 148 6.67 -4.96 8.12
CA VAL A 148 5.42 -5.52 7.59
C VAL A 148 4.85 -4.51 6.59
N GLN A 149 4.60 -4.97 5.36
CA GLN A 149 3.94 -4.19 4.31
C GLN A 149 2.58 -4.80 4.00
N ILE A 150 1.54 -4.00 4.15
CA ILE A 150 0.20 -4.32 3.65
C ILE A 150 -0.04 -3.50 2.39
N PHE A 151 -0.53 -4.13 1.32
CA PHE A 151 -0.81 -3.46 0.05
C PHE A 151 -1.91 -4.17 -0.74
N GLU A 152 -2.71 -3.39 -1.43
CA GLU A 152 -3.69 -3.84 -2.41
C GLU A 152 -3.21 -3.47 -3.81
N ASN A 153 -3.19 -4.43 -4.74
CA ASN A 153 -3.08 -4.18 -6.16
C ASN A 153 -4.50 -4.14 -6.72
N ARG A 154 -5.00 -2.96 -7.06
CA ARG A 154 -6.36 -2.78 -7.55
C ARG A 154 -6.37 -2.43 -9.03
N GLY A 155 -7.11 -3.24 -9.80
CA GLY A 155 -7.22 -3.09 -11.24
C GLY A 155 -6.11 -3.81 -12.02
N GLU A 156 -6.41 -4.22 -13.23
CA GLU A 156 -5.50 -4.99 -14.11
C GLU A 156 -4.19 -4.24 -14.39
N LEU A 157 -4.26 -2.93 -14.61
CA LEU A 157 -3.09 -2.08 -14.86
C LEU A 157 -2.11 -2.02 -13.68
N MET A 158 -2.59 -2.31 -12.48
CA MET A 158 -1.78 -2.37 -11.26
C MET A 158 -1.32 -3.79 -10.92
N GLY A 159 -1.50 -4.74 -11.84
CA GLY A 159 -1.10 -6.14 -11.63
C GLY A 159 -2.04 -6.95 -10.74
N CYS A 160 -3.31 -6.53 -10.61
CA CYS A 160 -4.33 -7.31 -9.92
C CYS A 160 -4.70 -8.54 -10.75
N SER A 161 -4.32 -9.72 -10.28
CA SER A 161 -4.58 -11.00 -10.97
C SER A 161 -5.95 -11.60 -10.65
N ASN A 162 -6.64 -11.12 -9.62
CA ASN A 162 -7.97 -11.60 -9.20
C ASN A 162 -8.82 -10.42 -8.73
N PRO A 163 -10.01 -10.21 -9.31
CA PRO A 163 -10.88 -9.07 -8.98
C PRO A 163 -11.57 -9.17 -7.62
N HIS A 164 -11.56 -10.32 -6.95
CA HIS A 164 -12.07 -10.46 -5.59
C HIS A 164 -11.32 -9.50 -4.65
N PRO A 165 -12.01 -8.73 -3.78
CA PRO A 165 -11.37 -7.71 -2.96
C PRO A 165 -10.41 -8.33 -1.94
N HIS A 166 -9.12 -8.11 -2.14
CA HIS A 166 -8.08 -8.66 -1.28
C HIS A 166 -6.83 -7.76 -1.23
N CYS A 167 -6.03 -7.94 -0.21
CA CYS A 167 -4.69 -7.40 -0.12
C CYS A 167 -3.68 -8.50 0.17
N GLN A 168 -2.41 -8.12 0.06
CA GLN A 168 -1.29 -8.93 0.51
C GLN A 168 -0.66 -8.31 1.75
N LEU A 169 -0.13 -9.15 2.62
CA LEU A 169 0.70 -8.77 3.76
C LEU A 169 2.04 -9.48 3.62
N TRP A 170 3.10 -8.71 3.52
CA TRP A 170 4.48 -9.19 3.46
C TRP A 170 5.22 -8.81 4.73
N ALA A 171 5.67 -9.81 5.47
CA ALA A 171 6.50 -9.63 6.66
C ALA A 171 7.92 -10.11 6.36
N VAL A 172 8.91 -9.22 6.47
CA VAL A 172 10.28 -9.47 6.00
C VAL A 172 11.32 -9.16 7.07
N ASN A 173 12.50 -9.77 6.92
CA ASN A 173 13.63 -9.65 7.83
C ASN A 173 14.48 -8.37 7.67
N HIS A 174 14.06 -7.45 6.81
CA HIS A 174 14.75 -6.19 6.58
C HIS A 174 13.75 -5.05 6.40
N VAL A 175 14.19 -3.80 6.58
CA VAL A 175 13.39 -2.61 6.24
C VAL A 175 13.61 -2.31 4.77
N PRO A 176 12.55 -2.27 3.91
CA PRO A 176 12.69 -1.95 2.49
C PRO A 176 13.26 -0.54 2.26
N THR A 177 13.86 -0.33 1.09
CA THR A 177 14.62 0.90 0.76
C THR A 177 13.82 2.19 0.99
N ILE A 178 12.59 2.26 0.52
CA ILE A 178 11.77 3.48 0.66
C ILE A 178 11.40 3.77 2.13
N PRO A 179 10.87 2.81 2.92
CA PRO A 179 10.69 3.01 4.36
C PRO A 179 11.99 3.38 5.11
N ALA A 180 13.12 2.73 4.80
CA ALA A 180 14.40 3.04 5.43
C ALA A 180 14.84 4.48 5.14
N ARG A 181 14.67 4.96 3.90
CA ARG A 181 14.95 6.34 3.52
C ARG A 181 14.07 7.33 4.27
N LYS A 182 12.76 7.06 4.36
CA LYS A 182 11.82 7.87 5.16
C LYS A 182 12.20 7.93 6.64
N GLN A 183 12.64 6.83 7.22
CA GLN A 183 13.13 6.82 8.60
C GLN A 183 14.38 7.70 8.77
N THR A 184 15.30 7.66 7.81
CA THR A 184 16.53 8.43 7.86
C THR A 184 16.26 9.93 7.79
N THR A 185 15.41 10.38 6.87
CA THR A 185 15.06 11.80 6.71
C THR A 185 14.32 12.33 7.93
N GLN A 186 13.35 11.58 8.48
CA GLN A 186 12.63 11.97 9.69
C GLN A 186 13.55 12.06 10.91
N ARG A 187 14.48 11.11 11.08
CA ARG A 187 15.48 11.17 12.16
C ARG A 187 16.40 12.37 12.02
N LEU A 188 16.82 12.70 10.79
CA LEU A 188 17.66 13.88 10.53
C LEU A 188 16.90 15.16 10.85
N TYR A 189 15.63 15.25 10.42
CA TYR A 189 14.77 16.39 10.74
C TYR A 189 14.63 16.59 12.25
N TYR A 190 14.32 15.52 12.99
CA TYR A 190 14.21 15.58 14.44
C TYR A 190 15.53 16.01 15.12
N LYS A 191 16.67 15.49 14.67
CA LYS A 191 17.98 15.91 15.19
C LYS A 191 18.28 17.39 14.96
N THR A 192 17.81 17.93 13.83
CA THR A 192 18.08 19.32 13.43
C THR A 192 17.12 20.31 14.09
N HIS A 193 15.84 19.93 14.22
CA HIS A 193 14.78 20.86 14.62
C HIS A 193 14.18 20.56 16.00
N GLY A 194 14.44 19.37 16.57
CA GLY A 194 13.84 18.93 17.84
C GLY A 194 12.33 18.63 17.74
N ARG A 195 11.79 18.55 16.52
CA ARG A 195 10.37 18.37 16.23
C ARG A 195 10.15 17.23 15.24
N ASP A 196 8.95 16.66 15.22
CA ASP A 196 8.55 15.65 14.25
C ASP A 196 8.24 16.28 12.88
N LEU A 197 8.82 15.73 11.80
CA LEU A 197 8.65 16.23 10.44
C LEU A 197 7.18 16.19 9.99
N LEU A 198 6.48 15.08 10.25
CA LEU A 198 5.09 14.93 9.82
C LEU A 198 4.14 15.80 10.64
N GLY A 199 4.43 16.01 11.93
CA GLY A 199 3.70 16.93 12.79
C GLY A 199 3.83 18.37 12.29
N ASP A 200 5.05 18.84 12.04
CA ASP A 200 5.29 20.19 11.50
C ASP A 200 4.64 20.38 10.12
N TYR A 201 4.70 19.35 9.27
CA TYR A 201 4.03 19.38 7.97
C TYR A 201 2.51 19.43 8.09
N LEU A 202 1.94 18.67 9.02
CA LEU A 202 0.50 18.68 9.28
C LEU A 202 0.03 20.05 9.78
N ASP A 203 0.77 20.71 10.66
CA ASP A 203 0.47 22.07 11.14
C ASP A 203 0.39 23.07 9.96
N VAL A 204 1.30 22.98 9.00
CA VAL A 204 1.29 23.80 7.77
C VAL A 204 0.06 23.50 6.93
N GLU A 205 -0.24 22.21 6.68
CA GLU A 205 -1.38 21.83 5.84
C GLU A 205 -2.74 22.21 6.46
N LEU A 206 -2.87 22.08 7.77
CA LEU A 206 -4.08 22.53 8.48
C LEU A 206 -4.25 24.04 8.44
N THR A 207 -3.14 24.80 8.46
CA THR A 207 -3.16 26.26 8.36
C THR A 207 -3.54 26.73 6.94
N GLU A 208 -2.97 26.11 5.91
CA GLU A 208 -3.26 26.44 4.50
C GLU A 208 -4.65 25.94 4.05
N GLY A 209 -5.07 24.74 4.50
CA GLY A 209 -6.38 24.16 4.24
C GLY A 209 -6.64 23.69 2.80
N GLU A 210 -5.69 23.87 1.89
CA GLU A 210 -5.90 23.66 0.43
C GLU A 210 -5.92 22.19 0.01
N ARG A 211 -5.19 21.34 0.73
CA ARG A 211 -4.96 19.92 0.36
C ARG A 211 -5.63 18.93 1.29
N ILE A 212 -6.46 19.43 2.21
CA ILE A 212 -7.23 18.60 3.13
C ILE A 212 -8.42 17.98 2.40
N VAL A 213 -8.51 16.66 2.41
CA VAL A 213 -9.63 15.90 1.83
C VAL A 213 -10.70 15.65 2.89
N SER A 214 -10.31 15.29 4.10
CA SER A 214 -11.19 15.04 5.23
C SER A 214 -10.42 15.13 6.54
N ALA A 215 -11.08 15.55 7.60
CA ALA A 215 -10.52 15.60 8.94
C ALA A 215 -11.56 15.25 9.99
N ASN A 216 -11.12 14.66 11.10
CA ASN A 216 -11.88 14.48 12.31
C ASN A 216 -10.97 14.69 13.54
N GLU A 217 -11.44 14.40 14.75
CA GLU A 217 -10.68 14.63 15.99
C GLU A 217 -9.33 13.88 16.05
N GLY A 218 -9.20 12.73 15.39
CA GLY A 218 -8.01 11.88 15.47
C GLY A 218 -7.23 11.73 14.16
N TRP A 219 -7.79 12.15 13.01
CA TRP A 219 -7.22 11.86 11.70
C TRP A 219 -7.40 12.99 10.71
N VAL A 220 -6.39 13.18 9.86
CA VAL A 220 -6.45 14.07 8.71
C VAL A 220 -6.05 13.30 7.46
N ALA A 221 -6.91 13.29 6.45
CA ALA A 221 -6.61 12.80 5.12
C ALA A 221 -6.29 14.00 4.22
N LEU A 222 -5.14 14.00 3.58
CA LEU A 222 -4.69 15.09 2.71
C LEU A 222 -3.95 14.55 1.48
N VAL A 223 -3.90 15.36 0.42
CA VAL A 223 -3.01 15.13 -0.73
C VAL A 223 -1.71 15.90 -0.47
N PRO A 224 -0.55 15.24 -0.31
CA PRO A 224 0.67 15.94 0.06
C PRO A 224 1.12 16.93 -1.01
N PHE A 225 1.74 18.04 -0.62
CA PHE A 225 2.23 19.08 -1.54
C PHE A 225 3.12 18.52 -2.66
N TRP A 226 3.87 17.48 -2.37
CA TRP A 226 4.77 16.77 -3.31
C TRP A 226 4.14 15.53 -3.94
N ALA A 227 2.82 15.40 -3.99
CA ALA A 227 2.17 14.25 -4.60
C ALA A 227 2.66 14.02 -6.03
N VAL A 228 3.01 12.76 -6.34
CA VAL A 228 3.45 12.32 -7.70
C VAL A 228 2.25 12.03 -8.59
N TRP A 229 1.13 11.67 -7.95
CA TRP A 229 -0.16 11.44 -8.57
C TRP A 229 -1.13 12.55 -8.15
N PRO A 230 -2.14 12.86 -8.95
CA PRO A 230 -3.05 13.99 -8.65
C PRO A 230 -3.91 13.79 -7.40
N PHE A 231 -3.96 12.58 -6.88
CA PHE A 231 -4.71 12.21 -5.66
C PHE A 231 -4.23 10.86 -5.13
#